data_823ffde8203d45aea18bd1325a0e90d4
#
_entry.id   823ffde8203d45aea18bd1325a0e90d4
#
_cell.length_a   1.000
_cell.length_b   1.000
_cell.length_c   1.000
_cell.angle_alpha   90.00
_cell.angle_beta   90.00
_cell.angle_gamma   90.00
#
_symmetry.space_group_name_H-M   'P 1'
#
loop_
_entity.id
_entity.type
_entity.pdbx_description
1 polymer ?
#
loop_
_entity_poly.entity_id
_entity_poly.type
_entity_poly.pdbx_seq_one_letter_code
_entity_poly.pdbx_strand_id
1 'polypeptide(L)'
;TVGLTSFASEDIGDYAGRMYDYHREHPDLMRLLRWESLTIDGEVPHEKYRRGHYTFKANAVRAGQEAGSVTDDIDAAYLVLFILAIVGWWSAMPQVSRMLCGEPTEEEHRKRRAAVVEAARRLGNPHCKSDKS
;
A
#
# COMPACT_ATOMS: atom_id res chain seq x y z
N THR A 1 0.60 -14.65 4.51
CA THR A 1 0.77 -15.30 3.20
C THR A 1 -0.21 -14.80 2.13
N VAL A 2 -1.34 -14.21 2.52
CA VAL A 2 -2.37 -13.71 1.61
C VAL A 2 -1.86 -12.57 0.71
N GLY A 3 -0.81 -11.86 1.13
CA GLY A 3 -0.26 -10.73 0.37
C GLY A 3 0.73 -11.11 -0.72
N LEU A 4 1.25 -12.32 -0.74
CA LEU A 4 2.40 -12.67 -1.58
C LEU A 4 2.03 -13.13 -2.99
N THR A 5 0.93 -13.87 -3.12
CA THR A 5 0.54 -14.46 -4.40
C THR A 5 -0.31 -13.55 -5.26
N SER A 6 -0.97 -12.58 -4.67
CA SER A 6 -1.96 -11.77 -5.38
C SER A 6 -1.41 -10.48 -5.96
N PHE A 7 -0.27 -9.97 -5.45
CA PHE A 7 0.32 -8.74 -5.98
C PHE A 7 0.78 -8.89 -7.44
N ALA A 8 1.18 -10.09 -7.83
CA ALA A 8 1.61 -10.36 -9.22
C ALA A 8 0.44 -10.56 -10.19
N SER A 9 -0.76 -10.88 -9.69
CA SER A 9 -1.90 -11.27 -10.51
C SER A 9 -3.09 -10.31 -10.46
N GLU A 10 -3.13 -9.39 -9.49
CA GLU A 10 -4.21 -8.41 -9.39
C GLU A 10 -3.70 -7.00 -9.63
N ASP A 11 -4.58 -6.08 -9.96
CA ASP A 11 -4.18 -4.69 -10.15
C ASP A 11 -3.84 -4.04 -8.78
N ILE A 12 -3.07 -2.97 -8.85
CA ILE A 12 -2.56 -2.25 -7.68
C ILE A 12 -3.72 -1.71 -6.81
N GLY A 13 -4.82 -1.26 -7.44
CA GLY A 13 -5.98 -0.77 -6.73
C GLY A 13 -6.66 -1.86 -5.90
N ASP A 14 -6.87 -3.02 -6.48
CA ASP A 14 -7.48 -4.17 -5.79
C ASP A 14 -6.60 -4.64 -4.63
N TYR A 15 -5.29 -4.69 -4.86
CA TYR A 15 -4.33 -4.99 -3.80
C TYR A 15 -4.45 -3.99 -2.63
N ALA A 16 -4.47 -2.70 -2.93
CA ALA A 16 -4.58 -1.66 -1.91
C ALA A 16 -5.87 -1.77 -1.10
N GLY A 17 -6.99 -2.05 -1.76
CA GLY A 17 -8.28 -2.26 -1.09
C GLY A 17 -8.24 -3.46 -0.16
N ARG A 18 -7.65 -4.56 -0.60
CA ARG A 18 -7.51 -5.77 0.20
C ARG A 18 -6.60 -5.53 1.41
N MET A 19 -5.53 -4.75 1.25
CA MET A 19 -4.65 -4.38 2.37
C MET A 19 -5.37 -3.45 3.36
N TYR A 20 -6.21 -2.55 2.87
CA TYR A 20 -7.04 -1.73 3.75
C TYR A 20 -7.93 -2.60 4.64
N ASP A 21 -8.59 -3.59 4.05
CA ASP A 21 -9.42 -4.55 4.80
C ASP A 21 -8.58 -5.32 5.82
N TYR A 22 -7.41 -5.78 5.43
CA TYR A 22 -6.48 -6.52 6.29
C TYR A 22 -6.08 -5.69 7.52
N HIS A 23 -5.77 -4.40 7.33
CA HIS A 23 -5.42 -3.51 8.44
C HIS A 23 -6.58 -3.35 9.42
N ARG A 24 -7.80 -3.29 8.94
CA ARG A 24 -8.99 -3.23 9.80
C ARG A 24 -9.20 -4.51 10.60
N GLU A 25 -8.91 -5.64 9.99
CA GLU A 25 -9.07 -6.95 10.62
C GLU A 25 -7.97 -7.27 11.63
N HIS A 26 -6.83 -6.58 11.54
CA HIS A 26 -5.64 -6.84 12.37
C HIS A 26 -5.14 -5.57 13.06
N PRO A 27 -5.95 -4.91 13.89
CA PRO A 27 -5.54 -3.66 14.54
C PRO A 27 -4.35 -3.83 15.47
N ASP A 28 -4.20 -4.99 16.10
CA ASP A 28 -3.08 -5.26 17.01
C ASP A 28 -1.76 -5.32 16.25
N LEU A 29 -1.74 -5.89 15.05
CA LEU A 29 -0.56 -5.91 14.20
C LEU A 29 -0.16 -4.48 13.82
N MET A 30 -1.13 -3.64 13.46
CA MET A 30 -0.86 -2.25 13.11
C MET A 30 -0.31 -1.46 14.29
N ARG A 31 -0.82 -1.72 15.48
CA ARG A 31 -0.29 -1.10 16.72
C ARG A 31 1.13 -1.55 17.00
N LEU A 32 1.43 -2.83 16.81
CA LEU A 32 2.78 -3.37 16.98
C LEU A 32 3.78 -2.73 16.03
N LEU A 33 3.42 -2.58 14.76
CA LEU A 33 4.27 -1.94 13.76
C LEU A 33 4.56 -0.47 14.10
N ARG A 34 3.55 0.25 14.61
CA ARG A 34 3.74 1.63 15.06
C ARG A 34 4.66 1.71 16.28
N TRP A 35 4.47 0.80 17.23
CA TRP A 35 5.33 0.71 18.41
C TRP A 35 6.78 0.44 18.00
N GLU A 36 7.00 -0.49 17.10
CA GLU A 36 8.31 -0.79 16.53
C GLU A 36 8.96 0.45 15.93
N SER A 37 8.20 1.17 15.12
CA SER A 37 8.66 2.40 14.46
C SER A 37 9.08 3.49 15.45
N LEU A 38 8.43 3.54 16.62
CA LEU A 38 8.70 4.54 17.65
C LEU A 38 9.85 4.15 18.58
N THR A 39 10.12 2.86 18.74
CA THR A 39 11.00 2.37 19.82
C THR A 39 12.28 1.72 19.34
N ILE A 40 12.33 1.24 18.10
CA ILE A 40 13.48 0.54 17.57
C ILE A 40 14.15 1.41 16.51
N ASP A 41 15.36 1.83 16.79
CA ASP A 41 16.23 2.47 15.81
C ASP A 41 17.12 1.40 15.19
N GLY A 42 17.12 1.31 13.85
CA GLY A 42 17.91 0.33 13.13
C GLY A 42 17.16 -0.97 12.88
N GLU A 43 17.88 -2.09 12.97
CA GLU A 43 17.35 -3.39 12.55
C GLU A 43 16.23 -3.87 13.47
N VAL A 44 15.11 -4.27 12.84
CA VAL A 44 13.94 -4.83 13.53
C VAL A 44 14.01 -6.35 13.58
N PRO A 45 13.24 -7.02 14.49
CA PRO A 45 13.19 -8.48 14.53
C PRO A 45 12.81 -9.08 13.18
N HIS A 46 13.50 -10.14 12.78
CA HIS A 46 13.27 -10.86 11.52
C HIS A 46 13.40 -9.98 10.26
N GLU A 47 14.19 -8.95 10.30
CA GLU A 47 14.29 -7.97 9.21
C GLU A 47 14.66 -8.63 7.87
N LYS A 48 15.60 -9.54 7.87
CA LYS A 48 16.00 -10.24 6.63
C LYS A 48 14.83 -10.97 5.98
N TYR A 49 14.05 -11.67 6.78
CA TYR A 49 12.84 -12.37 6.30
C TYR A 49 11.79 -11.38 5.81
N ARG A 50 11.55 -10.33 6.59
CA ARG A 50 10.59 -9.28 6.27
C ARG A 50 11.00 -8.52 4.99
N ARG A 51 12.29 -8.26 4.84
CA ARG A 51 12.85 -7.63 3.62
C ARG A 51 12.55 -8.48 2.37
N GLY A 52 12.61 -9.79 2.49
CA GLY A 52 12.28 -10.70 1.39
C GLY A 52 10.86 -10.50 0.87
N HIS A 53 9.89 -10.28 1.75
CA HIS A 53 8.50 -9.98 1.36
C HIS A 53 8.39 -8.67 0.58
N TYR A 54 9.06 -7.63 1.03
CA TYR A 54 9.04 -6.33 0.34
C TYR A 54 9.77 -6.41 -1.01
N THR A 55 10.88 -7.13 -1.07
CA THR A 55 11.61 -7.37 -2.33
C THR A 55 10.73 -8.10 -3.34
N PHE A 56 9.97 -9.09 -2.90
CA PHE A 56 9.03 -9.82 -3.75
C PHE A 56 7.99 -8.86 -4.36
N LYS A 57 7.43 -7.98 -3.55
CA LYS A 57 6.46 -6.98 -4.01
C LYS A 57 7.09 -6.03 -5.04
N ALA A 58 8.29 -5.54 -4.76
CA ALA A 58 9.01 -4.64 -5.67
C ALA A 58 9.32 -5.32 -7.01
N ASN A 59 9.69 -6.60 -6.98
CA ASN A 59 9.94 -7.37 -8.20
C ASN A 59 8.67 -7.59 -9.00
N ALA A 60 7.53 -7.80 -8.35
CA ALA A 60 6.23 -7.92 -9.02
C ALA A 60 5.86 -6.59 -9.73
N VAL A 61 6.11 -5.47 -9.08
CA VAL A 61 5.90 -4.15 -9.68
C VAL A 61 6.84 -3.95 -10.88
N ARG A 62 8.11 -4.32 -10.77
CA ARG A 62 9.06 -4.24 -11.90
C ARG A 62 8.59 -5.04 -13.09
N ALA A 63 8.08 -6.24 -12.85
CA ALA A 63 7.52 -7.07 -13.93
C ALA A 63 6.34 -6.36 -14.61
N GLY A 64 5.48 -5.71 -13.85
CA GLY A 64 4.39 -4.89 -14.39
C GLY A 64 4.89 -3.69 -15.19
N GLN A 65 5.95 -3.05 -14.72
CA GLN A 65 6.59 -1.94 -15.44
C GLN A 65 7.17 -2.40 -16.77
N GLU A 66 7.86 -3.51 -16.78
CA GLU A 66 8.42 -4.11 -18.02
C GLU A 66 7.32 -4.52 -18.99
N ALA A 67 6.20 -5.02 -18.47
CA ALA A 67 5.04 -5.41 -19.29
C ALA A 67 4.20 -4.21 -19.75
N GLY A 68 4.45 -3.01 -19.24
CA GLY A 68 3.70 -1.80 -19.58
C GLY A 68 2.37 -1.65 -18.86
N SER A 69 2.06 -2.51 -17.90
CA SER A 69 0.82 -2.45 -17.12
C SER A 69 0.90 -1.55 -15.89
N VAL A 70 2.11 -1.20 -15.47
CA VAL A 70 2.37 -0.30 -14.34
C VAL A 70 3.29 0.82 -14.82
N THR A 71 3.07 2.02 -14.31
CA THR A 71 3.93 3.16 -14.65
C THR A 71 5.39 2.87 -14.30
N ASP A 72 6.31 3.28 -15.17
CA ASP A 72 7.75 3.22 -14.91
C ASP A 72 8.35 4.59 -14.55
N ASP A 73 7.50 5.60 -14.34
CA ASP A 73 7.93 6.94 -13.95
C ASP A 73 8.41 7.00 -12.49
N ILE A 74 8.04 6.01 -11.70
CA ILE A 74 8.40 5.90 -10.28
C ILE A 74 9.13 4.57 -10.09
N ASP A 75 10.27 4.59 -9.42
CA ASP A 75 10.99 3.36 -9.08
C ASP A 75 10.07 2.36 -8.38
N ALA A 76 10.19 1.08 -8.71
CA ALA A 76 9.30 0.03 -8.23
C ALA A 76 9.25 -0.04 -6.69
N ALA A 77 10.40 0.08 -6.03
CA ALA A 77 10.46 0.04 -4.56
C ALA A 77 9.73 1.23 -3.95
N TYR A 78 9.90 2.42 -4.53
CA TYR A 78 9.21 3.63 -4.06
C TYR A 78 7.71 3.54 -4.31
N LEU A 79 7.30 2.98 -5.42
CA LEU A 79 5.88 2.79 -5.73
C LEU A 79 5.21 1.88 -4.69
N VAL A 80 5.88 0.78 -4.31
CA VAL A 80 5.41 -0.09 -3.24
C VAL A 80 5.27 0.68 -1.93
N LEU A 81 6.28 1.46 -1.57
CA LEU A 81 6.26 2.27 -0.35
C LEU A 81 5.10 3.26 -0.35
N PHE A 82 4.86 3.94 -1.45
CA PHE A 82 3.78 4.92 -1.57
C PHE A 82 2.40 4.25 -1.44
N ILE A 83 2.23 3.07 -2.01
CA ILE A 83 0.97 2.31 -1.88
C ILE A 83 0.77 1.89 -0.42
N LEU A 84 1.81 1.38 0.23
CA LEU A 84 1.75 1.04 1.65
C LEU A 84 1.43 2.26 2.52
N ALA A 85 1.96 3.43 2.17
CA ALA A 85 1.67 4.68 2.88
C ALA A 85 0.21 5.09 2.71
N ILE A 86 -0.33 5.04 1.50
CA ILE A 86 -1.74 5.35 1.24
C ILE A 86 -2.65 4.44 2.07
N VAL A 87 -2.33 3.16 2.12
CA VAL A 87 -3.13 2.17 2.85
C VAL A 87 -2.94 2.29 4.37
N GLY A 88 -1.72 2.52 4.81
CA GLY A 88 -1.37 2.41 6.23
C GLY A 88 -1.58 3.68 7.06
N TRP A 89 -1.68 4.83 6.42
CA TRP A 89 -1.77 6.11 7.15
C TRP A 89 -3.01 6.20 8.03
N TRP A 90 -4.12 5.63 7.58
CA TRP A 90 -5.38 5.60 8.32
C TRP A 90 -5.22 4.97 9.71
N SER A 91 -4.48 3.88 9.81
CA SER A 91 -4.22 3.22 11.09
C SER A 91 -3.02 3.80 11.81
N ALA A 92 -2.06 4.38 11.10
CA ALA A 92 -0.89 5.03 11.71
C ALA A 92 -1.26 6.35 12.39
N MET A 93 -2.17 7.11 11.78
CA MET A 93 -2.59 8.44 12.27
C MET A 93 -4.12 8.53 12.35
N PRO A 94 -4.75 7.73 13.21
CA PRO A 94 -6.22 7.70 13.29
C PRO A 94 -6.82 9.02 13.74
N GLN A 95 -6.11 9.79 14.56
CA GLN A 95 -6.57 11.08 15.04
C GLN A 95 -6.66 12.10 13.90
N VAL A 96 -5.63 12.15 13.04
CA VAL A 96 -5.62 13.04 11.88
C VAL A 96 -6.71 12.62 10.89
N SER A 97 -6.84 11.32 10.66
CA SER A 97 -7.86 10.77 9.76
C SER A 97 -9.26 11.14 10.22
N ARG A 98 -9.52 11.03 11.53
CA ARG A 98 -10.81 11.37 12.12
C ARG A 98 -11.10 12.87 12.01
N MET A 99 -10.11 13.71 12.34
CA MET A 99 -10.29 15.17 12.28
C MET A 99 -10.57 15.68 10.88
N LEU A 100 -9.92 15.06 9.89
CA LEU A 100 -10.04 15.49 8.50
C LEU A 100 -11.25 14.89 7.79
N CYS A 101 -11.54 13.62 8.05
CA CYS A 101 -12.51 12.84 7.28
C CYS A 101 -13.74 12.39 8.07
N GLY A 102 -13.75 12.56 9.39
CA GLY A 102 -14.87 12.16 10.26
C GLY A 102 -14.69 10.79 10.92
N GLU A 103 -15.65 10.43 11.74
CA GLU A 103 -15.61 9.20 12.52
C GLU A 103 -15.64 7.96 11.62
N PRO A 104 -14.90 6.89 11.98
CA PRO A 104 -14.79 5.69 11.15
C PRO A 104 -16.00 4.75 11.28
N THR A 105 -17.16 5.20 10.82
CA THR A 105 -18.35 4.36 10.68
C THR A 105 -18.15 3.36 9.53
N GLU A 106 -19.02 2.35 9.43
CA GLU A 106 -18.96 1.39 8.32
C GLU A 106 -19.10 2.08 6.96
N GLU A 107 -19.97 3.08 6.88
CA GLU A 107 -20.11 3.87 5.66
C GLU A 107 -18.85 4.65 5.34
N GLU A 108 -18.23 5.28 6.35
CA GLU A 108 -16.98 6.01 6.17
C GLU A 108 -15.86 5.07 5.72
N HIS A 109 -15.78 3.87 6.29
CA HIS A 109 -14.80 2.87 5.85
C HIS A 109 -14.97 2.47 4.39
N ARG A 110 -16.21 2.34 3.91
CA ARG A 110 -16.45 2.06 2.49
C ARG A 110 -15.94 3.18 1.61
N LYS A 111 -16.16 4.43 2.02
CA LYS A 111 -15.66 5.61 1.29
C LYS A 111 -14.13 5.67 1.30
N ARG A 112 -13.52 5.42 2.45
CA ARG A 112 -12.05 5.40 2.59
C ARG A 112 -11.44 4.31 1.72
N ARG A 113 -12.03 3.12 1.75
CA ARG A 113 -11.56 2.00 0.93
C ARG A 113 -11.63 2.34 -0.56
N ALA A 114 -12.74 2.88 -1.01
CA ALA A 114 -12.91 3.27 -2.41
C ALA A 114 -11.89 4.34 -2.81
N ALA A 115 -11.62 5.31 -1.94
CA ALA A 115 -10.62 6.35 -2.19
C ALA A 115 -9.20 5.76 -2.25
N VAL A 116 -8.88 4.82 -1.38
CA VAL A 116 -7.59 4.13 -1.36
C VAL A 116 -7.39 3.35 -2.67
N VAL A 117 -8.39 2.61 -3.09
CA VAL A 117 -8.35 1.84 -4.35
C VAL A 117 -8.12 2.77 -5.54
N GLU A 118 -8.87 3.86 -5.60
CA GLU A 118 -8.76 4.82 -6.70
C GLU A 118 -7.40 5.51 -6.72
N ALA A 119 -6.92 5.96 -5.56
CA ALA A 119 -5.63 6.62 -5.44
C ALA A 119 -4.48 5.69 -5.85
N ALA A 120 -4.50 4.46 -5.37
CA ALA A 120 -3.48 3.46 -5.72
C ALA A 120 -3.50 3.14 -7.21
N ARG A 121 -4.70 3.00 -7.78
CA ARG A 121 -4.87 2.71 -9.21
C ARG A 121 -4.31 3.84 -10.07
N ARG A 122 -4.60 5.09 -9.72
CA ARG A 122 -4.07 6.26 -10.44
C ARG A 122 -2.56 6.36 -10.31
N LEU A 123 -2.03 6.09 -9.13
CA LEU A 123 -0.59 6.13 -8.88
C LEU A 123 0.15 5.10 -9.74
N GLY A 124 -0.42 3.92 -9.90
CA GLY A 124 0.19 2.82 -10.65
C GLY A 124 -0.09 2.82 -12.14
N ASN A 125 -1.05 3.61 -12.61
CA ASN A 125 -1.41 3.60 -14.03
C ASN A 125 -0.26 4.12 -14.89
N PRO A 126 0.05 3.42 -16.00
CA PRO A 126 1.00 3.95 -16.96
C PRO A 126 0.41 5.22 -17.58
N HIS A 127 1.25 6.24 -17.72
CA HIS A 127 0.84 7.41 -18.50
C HIS A 127 0.51 6.97 -19.92
N CYS A 128 -0.68 7.34 -20.39
CA CYS A 128 -0.87 7.47 -21.81
C CYS A 128 0.23 8.41 -22.28
N LYS A 129 1.23 7.90 -22.98
CA LYS A 129 2.11 8.73 -23.76
C LYS A 129 1.21 9.40 -24.78
N SER A 130 0.60 10.52 -24.36
CA SER A 130 -0.08 11.36 -25.32
C SER A 130 0.96 11.68 -26.39
N ASP A 131 0.59 11.44 -27.63
CA ASP A 131 1.37 11.86 -28.76
C ASP A 131 1.63 13.35 -28.66
N LYS A 132 2.72 13.70 -27.98
CA LYS A 132 3.34 14.99 -28.19
C LYS A 132 4.22 14.84 -29.43
N SER A 133 3.56 14.75 -30.53
CA SER A 133 4.24 15.05 -31.78
C SER A 133 4.62 16.52 -31.80
#